data_f26506fe3d62f117b4b40b4aa6add03f
#
_entry.id   f26506fe3d62f117b4b40b4aa6add03f
#
_cell.length_a   1.000
_cell.length_b   1.000
_cell.length_c   1.000
_cell.angle_alpha   90.00
_cell.angle_beta   90.00
_cell.angle_gamma   90.00
#
_symmetry.space_group_name_H-M   'P 1'
#
loop_
_entity.id
_entity.type
_entity.pdbx_description
1 polymer ?
#
loop_
_entity_poly.entity_id
_entity_poly.type
_entity_poly.pdbx_seq_one_letter_code
_entity_poly.pdbx_strand_id
1 'polypeptide(L)'
;MNYNILIISKLNILSSKNKISYKTSGVDIALGEKLVDHIKPLAKKTFRKEVLNEIGGFSSLFDIPKKYKKPVLVSSTDGVGTKIEIAEILDNHKTIGIDLVAMCVNDLITSGAEPLFFLDYLVTEKINLKKSKDIISGIAKGCKISNCSLIGGETAEHPRNFPKNKYDLAGFSVGVIEKEKIKKIKYDNNDILIGLKSSGLHSNGFSLIRELLKRKKIKLSSKVGSKSLGKILLEPTKIYVKEIKQLSKSIDIKSMAHITGGGLLGNLERIVCDNYNFELERNKLFFYHKKLFKLLMAKASLSNEEMLRTFNCGYGMVLVIRENELKKGTRILKKYNQSFQVIGRIKKSKDKSQIKII
;
A
#
# COMPACT_ATOMS: atom_id res chain seq x y z
N MET A 1 -11.77 66.83 18.74
CA MET A 1 -11.04 66.16 17.64
C MET A 1 -10.81 64.64 17.85
N ASN A 2 -11.40 63.95 18.86
CA ASN A 2 -11.12 62.54 19.19
C ASN A 2 -12.25 61.57 18.89
N TYR A 3 -13.41 61.99 18.40
CA TYR A 3 -14.51 61.11 18.10
C TYR A 3 -14.43 60.43 16.72
N ASN A 4 -13.79 61.09 15.76
CA ASN A 4 -13.68 60.53 14.39
C ASN A 4 -12.64 59.45 14.23
N ILE A 5 -11.60 59.41 15.06
CA ILE A 5 -10.54 58.35 15.00
C ILE A 5 -11.09 57.03 15.53
N LEU A 6 -11.94 57.04 16.57
CA LEU A 6 -12.53 55.82 17.15
C LEU A 6 -13.57 55.16 16.22
N ILE A 7 -14.32 55.98 15.42
CA ILE A 7 -15.28 55.46 14.46
C ILE A 7 -14.57 54.84 13.27
N ILE A 8 -13.50 55.46 12.78
CA ILE A 8 -12.71 54.93 11.66
C ILE A 8 -12.00 53.63 12.05
N SER A 9 -11.45 53.54 13.31
CA SER A 9 -10.85 52.31 13.81
C SER A 9 -11.88 51.18 13.99
N LYS A 10 -13.07 51.49 14.52
CA LYS A 10 -14.17 50.51 14.62
C LYS A 10 -14.72 50.06 13.25
N LEU A 11 -14.84 50.97 12.28
CA LEU A 11 -15.26 50.67 10.93
C LEU A 11 -14.22 49.79 10.19
N ASN A 12 -12.93 50.08 10.38
CA ASN A 12 -11.85 49.24 9.84
C ASN A 12 -11.79 47.85 10.48
N ILE A 13 -12.06 47.74 11.78
CA ILE A 13 -12.13 46.45 12.48
C ILE A 13 -13.37 45.65 12.07
N LEU A 14 -14.52 46.32 11.85
CA LEU A 14 -15.74 45.66 11.34
C LEU A 14 -15.60 45.26 9.88
N SER A 15 -14.94 46.06 9.04
CA SER A 15 -14.66 45.77 7.63
C SER A 15 -13.70 44.57 7.49
N SER A 16 -12.71 44.43 8.38
CA SER A 16 -11.78 43.30 8.35
C SER A 16 -12.43 41.97 8.77
N LYS A 17 -13.45 42.02 9.66
CA LYS A 17 -14.20 40.83 10.08
C LYS A 17 -15.15 40.27 9.02
N ASN A 18 -15.59 41.09 8.05
CA ASN A 18 -16.51 40.68 6.98
C ASN A 18 -15.83 40.44 5.63
N LYS A 19 -14.50 40.53 5.55
CA LYS A 19 -13.79 40.29 4.30
C LYS A 19 -13.78 38.79 3.99
N ILE A 20 -14.51 38.40 2.95
CA ILE A 20 -14.44 37.04 2.40
C ILE A 20 -13.12 36.94 1.64
N SER A 21 -12.29 35.96 2.03
CA SER A 21 -11.02 35.65 1.40
C SER A 21 -10.87 34.12 1.31
N TYR A 22 -9.93 33.67 0.48
CA TYR A 22 -9.64 32.23 0.35
C TYR A 22 -9.32 31.60 1.69
N LYS A 23 -8.56 32.32 2.53
CA LYS A 23 -8.21 31.89 3.90
C LYS A 23 -9.43 31.79 4.82
N THR A 24 -10.34 32.78 4.78
CA THR A 24 -11.58 32.73 5.59
C THR A 24 -12.59 31.71 5.06
N SER A 25 -12.44 31.31 3.79
CA SER A 25 -13.22 30.21 3.17
C SER A 25 -12.62 28.83 3.50
N GLY A 26 -11.48 28.76 4.18
CA GLY A 26 -10.91 27.52 4.71
C GLY A 26 -9.66 27.00 4.01
N VAL A 27 -9.15 27.68 2.97
CA VAL A 27 -7.94 27.28 2.22
C VAL A 27 -6.78 28.23 2.53
N ASP A 28 -5.67 27.71 3.06
CA ASP A 28 -4.47 28.48 3.40
C ASP A 28 -3.31 28.20 2.43
N ILE A 29 -3.22 29.03 1.35
CA ILE A 29 -2.20 28.91 0.30
C ILE A 29 -0.77 28.89 0.91
N ALA A 30 -0.46 29.77 1.87
CA ALA A 30 0.87 29.84 2.46
C ALA A 30 1.24 28.57 3.25
N LEU A 31 0.24 27.87 3.79
CA LEU A 31 0.43 26.57 4.44
C LEU A 31 0.74 25.47 3.42
N GLY A 32 0.05 25.50 2.28
CA GLY A 32 0.32 24.62 1.15
C GLY A 32 1.74 24.79 0.61
N GLU A 33 2.18 26.03 0.37
CA GLU A 33 3.55 26.35 -0.08
C GLU A 33 4.62 25.82 0.91
N LYS A 34 4.44 26.04 2.21
CA LYS A 34 5.33 25.49 3.25
C LYS A 34 5.38 23.96 3.24
N LEU A 35 4.28 23.29 2.92
CA LEU A 35 4.25 21.85 2.78
C LEU A 35 5.05 21.40 1.54
N VAL A 36 4.86 22.07 0.40
CA VAL A 36 5.62 21.81 -0.85
C VAL A 36 7.12 21.97 -0.63
N ASP A 37 7.56 23.02 0.07
CA ASP A 37 8.98 23.22 0.39
C ASP A 37 9.55 22.10 1.25
N HIS A 38 8.73 21.48 2.09
CA HIS A 38 9.15 20.29 2.85
C HIS A 38 9.18 19.02 1.97
N ILE A 39 8.29 18.90 0.99
CA ILE A 39 8.19 17.75 0.09
C ILE A 39 9.40 17.68 -0.86
N LYS A 40 9.81 18.81 -1.45
CA LYS A 40 10.90 18.89 -2.43
C LYS A 40 12.17 18.12 -2.03
N PRO A 41 12.78 18.34 -0.85
CA PRO A 41 13.99 17.63 -0.45
C PRO A 41 13.77 16.14 -0.16
N LEU A 42 12.56 15.74 0.28
CA LEU A 42 12.21 14.34 0.51
C LEU A 42 12.07 13.60 -0.82
N ALA A 43 11.38 14.18 -1.77
CA ALA A 43 11.18 13.63 -3.10
C ALA A 43 12.52 13.51 -3.85
N LYS A 44 13.37 14.54 -3.81
CA LYS A 44 14.71 14.53 -4.43
C LYS A 44 15.57 13.35 -3.97
N LYS A 45 15.44 12.92 -2.71
CA LYS A 45 16.14 11.72 -2.17
C LYS A 45 15.67 10.40 -2.79
N THR A 46 14.54 10.38 -3.49
CA THR A 46 14.00 9.22 -4.19
C THR A 46 14.33 9.22 -5.68
N PHE A 47 14.83 10.34 -6.21
CA PHE A 47 15.04 10.52 -7.65
C PHE A 47 16.03 9.51 -8.20
N ARG A 48 15.61 8.90 -9.28
CA ARG A 48 16.44 8.14 -10.19
C ARG A 48 17.00 9.10 -11.24
N LYS A 49 18.04 8.67 -11.96
CA LYS A 49 18.65 9.47 -13.03
C LYS A 49 17.72 9.80 -14.20
N GLU A 50 16.63 9.04 -14.32
CA GLU A 50 15.61 9.21 -15.35
C GLU A 50 14.62 10.35 -15.03
N VAL A 51 14.66 10.96 -13.85
CA VAL A 51 13.87 12.16 -13.52
C VAL A 51 14.52 13.37 -14.17
N LEU A 52 13.77 14.10 -15.02
CA LEU A 52 14.31 15.18 -15.84
C LEU A 52 14.00 16.59 -15.30
N ASN A 53 13.04 16.73 -14.37
CA ASN A 53 12.70 18.01 -13.76
C ASN A 53 12.45 17.88 -12.25
N GLU A 54 12.49 19.00 -11.54
CA GLU A 54 12.19 19.07 -10.11
C GLU A 54 10.68 19.21 -9.86
N ILE A 55 10.23 18.91 -8.62
CA ILE A 55 8.84 19.13 -8.18
C ILE A 55 8.54 20.64 -8.11
N GLY A 56 7.35 21.01 -8.57
CA GLY A 56 6.81 22.38 -8.51
C GLY A 56 6.36 22.93 -9.87
N GLY A 57 6.58 22.22 -10.98
CA GLY A 57 5.98 22.50 -12.26
C GLY A 57 4.58 21.89 -12.41
N PHE A 58 3.90 22.16 -13.53
CA PHE A 58 2.58 21.58 -13.83
C PHE A 58 2.63 20.10 -14.14
N SER A 59 3.78 19.58 -14.54
CA SER A 59 3.99 18.16 -14.88
C SER A 59 5.36 17.71 -14.49
N SER A 60 5.53 16.39 -14.41
CA SER A 60 6.81 15.75 -14.16
C SER A 60 7.26 14.98 -15.40
N LEU A 61 8.54 15.12 -15.74
CA LEU A 61 9.16 14.47 -16.88
C LEU A 61 10.02 13.30 -16.40
N PHE A 62 9.83 12.14 -17.01
CA PHE A 62 10.58 10.94 -16.68
C PHE A 62 11.01 10.22 -17.95
N ASP A 63 12.29 10.01 -18.14
CA ASP A 63 12.83 9.29 -19.28
C ASP A 63 12.69 7.76 -19.10
N ILE A 64 12.34 7.05 -20.16
CA ILE A 64 12.26 5.58 -20.09
C ILE A 64 13.69 5.02 -20.12
N PRO A 65 14.07 4.13 -19.16
CA PRO A 65 15.43 3.60 -19.09
C PRO A 65 15.85 2.93 -20.40
N LYS A 66 16.98 3.34 -20.99
CA LYS A 66 17.51 2.89 -22.29
C LYS A 66 17.75 1.37 -22.41
N LYS A 67 17.73 0.64 -21.29
CA LYS A 67 17.87 -0.83 -21.28
C LYS A 67 16.65 -1.58 -21.85
N TYR A 68 15.50 -0.90 -21.98
CA TYR A 68 14.29 -1.46 -22.57
C TYR A 68 14.27 -1.16 -24.08
N LYS A 69 14.19 -2.22 -24.89
CA LYS A 69 14.14 -2.12 -26.36
C LYS A 69 12.72 -1.88 -26.87
N LYS A 70 11.75 -2.57 -26.27
CA LYS A 70 10.32 -2.46 -26.57
C LYS A 70 9.54 -2.26 -25.26
N PRO A 71 9.66 -1.07 -24.63
CA PRO A 71 9.06 -0.81 -23.33
C PRO A 71 7.54 -0.81 -23.41
N VAL A 72 6.90 -1.47 -22.43
CA VAL A 72 5.47 -1.36 -22.17
C VAL A 72 5.30 -0.77 -20.78
N LEU A 73 4.54 0.30 -20.68
CA LEU A 73 4.21 0.92 -19.40
C LEU A 73 3.14 0.11 -18.67
N VAL A 74 3.32 -0.01 -17.37
CA VAL A 74 2.38 -0.65 -16.45
C VAL A 74 2.02 0.34 -15.38
N SER A 75 0.75 0.49 -15.05
CA SER A 75 0.28 1.40 -14.01
C SER A 75 -0.58 0.68 -13.00
N SER A 76 -0.55 1.17 -11.78
CA SER A 76 -1.42 0.73 -10.68
C SER A 76 -1.80 1.94 -9.84
N THR A 77 -3.03 1.95 -9.35
CA THR A 77 -3.54 2.94 -8.42
C THR A 77 -4.21 2.23 -7.25
N ASP A 78 -4.01 2.74 -6.05
CA ASP A 78 -4.64 2.23 -4.84
C ASP A 78 -4.67 3.32 -3.75
N GLY A 79 -5.44 3.05 -2.69
CA GLY A 79 -5.48 3.83 -1.46
C GLY A 79 -4.96 3.03 -0.27
N VAL A 80 -4.97 3.64 0.91
CA VAL A 80 -4.66 2.94 2.17
C VAL A 80 -5.92 2.35 2.79
N GLY A 81 -7.06 2.96 2.53
CA GLY A 81 -8.34 2.56 3.09
C GLY A 81 -8.46 2.81 4.59
N THR A 82 -9.34 2.06 5.25
CA THR A 82 -9.76 2.30 6.65
C THR A 82 -8.66 2.09 7.71
N LYS A 83 -7.47 1.63 7.34
CA LYS A 83 -6.29 1.64 8.23
C LYS A 83 -5.93 3.05 8.70
N ILE A 84 -6.23 4.07 7.91
CA ILE A 84 -6.03 5.49 8.25
C ILE A 84 -6.72 5.83 9.58
N GLU A 85 -7.90 5.28 9.85
CA GLU A 85 -8.62 5.55 11.10
C GLU A 85 -7.86 5.06 12.34
N ILE A 86 -7.11 3.97 12.22
CA ILE A 86 -6.27 3.48 13.32
C ILE A 86 -5.10 4.44 13.56
N ALA A 87 -4.51 4.99 12.47
CA ALA A 87 -3.47 6.00 12.57
C ALA A 87 -3.96 7.29 13.23
N GLU A 88 -5.20 7.69 12.95
CA GLU A 88 -5.85 8.85 13.58
C GLU A 88 -6.15 8.63 15.06
N ILE A 89 -6.69 7.47 15.45
CA ILE A 89 -6.95 7.15 16.86
C ILE A 89 -5.66 7.15 17.69
N LEU A 90 -4.53 6.72 17.08
CA LEU A 90 -3.24 6.63 17.75
C LEU A 90 -2.35 7.87 17.53
N ASP A 91 -2.82 8.89 16.79
CA ASP A 91 -2.05 10.06 16.32
C ASP A 91 -0.66 9.69 15.78
N ASN A 92 -0.61 8.64 14.97
CA ASN A 92 0.63 8.12 14.40
C ASN A 92 0.49 7.86 12.90
N HIS A 93 0.99 8.78 12.07
CA HIS A 93 0.84 8.78 10.62
C HIS A 93 2.10 8.37 9.85
N LYS A 94 3.22 8.10 10.56
CA LYS A 94 4.56 7.90 9.98
C LYS A 94 4.68 6.71 9.02
N THR A 95 3.80 5.72 9.15
CA THR A 95 3.86 4.50 8.32
C THR A 95 2.83 4.46 7.21
N ILE A 96 1.81 5.31 7.27
CA ILE A 96 0.69 5.30 6.33
C ILE A 96 1.13 5.57 4.89
N GLY A 97 2.09 6.48 4.69
CA GLY A 97 2.66 6.72 3.35
C GLY A 97 3.41 5.50 2.79
N ILE A 98 4.01 4.67 3.66
CA ILE A 98 4.64 3.40 3.23
C ILE A 98 3.56 2.41 2.77
N ASP A 99 2.43 2.36 3.50
CA ASP A 99 1.29 1.52 3.10
C ASP A 99 0.79 1.92 1.71
N LEU A 100 0.61 3.22 1.45
CA LEU A 100 0.16 3.72 0.15
C LEU A 100 1.07 3.25 -1.00
N VAL A 101 2.37 3.49 -0.87
CA VAL A 101 3.33 3.08 -1.89
C VAL A 101 3.35 1.56 -2.05
N ALA A 102 3.31 0.82 -0.94
CA ALA A 102 3.32 -0.65 -0.96
C ALA A 102 2.12 -1.23 -1.70
N MET A 103 0.92 -0.68 -1.49
CA MET A 103 -0.30 -1.15 -2.18
C MET A 103 -0.14 -1.01 -3.69
N CYS A 104 0.31 0.15 -4.17
CA CYS A 104 0.50 0.39 -5.60
C CYS A 104 1.65 -0.42 -6.22
N VAL A 105 2.86 -0.38 -5.61
CA VAL A 105 4.04 -1.01 -6.24
C VAL A 105 4.02 -2.53 -6.15
N ASN A 106 3.40 -3.11 -5.12
CA ASN A 106 3.25 -4.57 -5.03
C ASN A 106 2.28 -5.09 -6.09
N ASP A 107 1.20 -4.37 -6.39
CA ASP A 107 0.31 -4.72 -7.51
C ASP A 107 1.05 -4.62 -8.85
N LEU A 108 1.79 -3.53 -9.05
CA LEU A 108 2.54 -3.29 -10.27
C LEU A 108 3.55 -4.42 -10.56
N ILE A 109 4.30 -4.88 -9.55
CA ILE A 109 5.30 -5.93 -9.74
C ILE A 109 4.70 -7.32 -10.01
N THR A 110 3.40 -7.54 -9.78
CA THR A 110 2.76 -8.83 -10.12
C THR A 110 2.79 -9.09 -11.62
N SER A 111 2.84 -8.05 -12.45
CA SER A 111 3.04 -8.14 -13.89
C SER A 111 4.48 -8.41 -14.31
N GLY A 112 5.44 -8.40 -13.37
CA GLY A 112 6.88 -8.45 -13.65
C GLY A 112 7.50 -7.09 -14.01
N ALA A 113 6.75 -5.98 -13.91
CA ALA A 113 7.24 -4.64 -14.21
C ALA A 113 8.22 -4.12 -13.14
N GLU A 114 9.15 -3.28 -13.56
CA GLU A 114 10.01 -2.48 -12.67
C GLU A 114 9.31 -1.16 -12.36
N PRO A 115 9.06 -0.79 -11.07
CA PRO A 115 8.56 0.52 -10.72
C PRO A 115 9.50 1.63 -11.18
N LEU A 116 8.96 2.70 -11.73
CA LEU A 116 9.71 3.88 -12.22
C LEU A 116 9.46 5.08 -11.34
N PHE A 117 8.20 5.52 -11.27
CA PHE A 117 7.82 6.70 -10.52
C PHE A 117 6.46 6.55 -9.84
N PHE A 118 6.21 7.45 -8.90
CA PHE A 118 5.04 7.50 -8.04
C PHE A 118 4.50 8.91 -7.97
N LEU A 119 3.18 9.03 -7.92
CA LEU A 119 2.42 10.25 -7.66
C LEU A 119 1.44 9.96 -6.52
N ASP A 120 1.20 10.96 -5.66
CA ASP A 120 0.21 10.85 -4.59
C ASP A 120 -0.86 11.94 -4.68
N TYR A 121 -2.01 11.64 -4.09
CA TYR A 121 -3.08 12.60 -3.85
C TYR A 121 -3.47 12.54 -2.38
N LEU A 122 -3.21 13.61 -1.65
CA LEU A 122 -3.61 13.79 -0.27
C LEU A 122 -4.77 14.77 -0.21
N VAL A 123 -5.94 14.32 0.23
CA VAL A 123 -7.09 15.18 0.50
C VAL A 123 -7.35 15.27 2.01
N THR A 124 -7.61 16.47 2.50
CA THR A 124 -7.91 16.72 3.92
C THR A 124 -8.93 17.86 4.06
N GLU A 125 -9.61 17.93 5.20
CA GLU A 125 -10.46 19.09 5.49
C GLU A 125 -9.64 20.37 5.60
N LYS A 126 -8.50 20.29 6.32
CA LYS A 126 -7.53 21.36 6.48
C LYS A 126 -6.13 20.80 6.65
N ILE A 127 -5.13 21.42 6.04
CA ILE A 127 -3.73 20.99 6.16
C ILE A 127 -3.26 21.09 7.61
N ASN A 128 -2.82 19.96 8.16
CA ASN A 128 -2.04 19.88 9.38
C ASN A 128 -0.60 19.54 8.99
N LEU A 129 0.29 20.52 9.08
CA LEU A 129 1.69 20.38 8.64
C LEU A 129 2.42 19.20 9.26
N LYS A 130 2.24 18.94 10.57
CA LYS A 130 2.90 17.80 11.23
C LYS A 130 2.43 16.48 10.65
N LYS A 131 1.11 16.30 10.55
CA LYS A 131 0.48 15.10 10.01
C LYS A 131 0.85 14.88 8.54
N SER A 132 0.73 15.91 7.70
CA SER A 132 1.07 15.86 6.29
C SER A 132 2.56 15.54 6.07
N LYS A 133 3.46 16.14 6.85
CA LYS A 133 4.90 15.82 6.82
C LYS A 133 5.19 14.37 7.16
N ASP A 134 4.55 13.81 8.18
CA ASP A 134 4.71 12.40 8.56
C ASP A 134 4.24 11.49 7.42
N ILE A 135 3.09 11.77 6.80
CA ILE A 135 2.54 11.00 5.67
C ILE A 135 3.49 11.04 4.47
N ILE A 136 3.89 12.23 4.01
CA ILE A 136 4.76 12.38 2.84
C ILE A 136 6.15 11.78 3.09
N SER A 137 6.68 11.91 4.31
CA SER A 137 7.93 11.23 4.68
C SER A 137 7.80 9.70 4.58
N GLY A 138 6.64 9.16 4.93
CA GLY A 138 6.30 7.75 4.73
C GLY A 138 6.27 7.37 3.24
N ILE A 139 5.64 8.21 2.40
CA ILE A 139 5.59 8.00 0.94
C ILE A 139 7.01 7.99 0.36
N ALA A 140 7.81 9.02 0.66
CA ALA A 140 9.20 9.09 0.19
C ALA A 140 10.03 7.87 0.64
N LYS A 141 9.82 7.39 1.88
CA LYS A 141 10.46 6.16 2.39
C LYS A 141 10.02 4.93 1.60
N GLY A 142 8.73 4.77 1.33
CA GLY A 142 8.19 3.68 0.51
C GLY A 142 8.78 3.70 -0.91
N CYS A 143 8.84 4.87 -1.54
CA CYS A 143 9.44 5.09 -2.85
C CYS A 143 10.93 4.70 -2.86
N LYS A 144 11.69 5.08 -1.85
CA LYS A 144 13.10 4.68 -1.71
C LYS A 144 13.27 3.17 -1.55
N ILE A 145 12.41 2.51 -0.77
CA ILE A 145 12.43 1.04 -0.59
C ILE A 145 12.15 0.33 -1.91
N SER A 146 11.20 0.83 -2.70
CA SER A 146 10.78 0.24 -3.98
C SER A 146 11.66 0.68 -5.17
N ASN A 147 12.65 1.55 -4.96
CA ASN A 147 13.46 2.16 -6.02
C ASN A 147 12.57 2.86 -7.08
N CYS A 148 11.57 3.57 -6.62
CA CYS A 148 10.57 4.30 -7.38
C CYS A 148 10.70 5.79 -7.03
N SER A 149 10.72 6.70 -8.02
CA SER A 149 10.89 8.13 -7.76
C SER A 149 9.57 8.80 -7.42
N LEU A 150 9.48 9.51 -6.31
CA LEU A 150 8.36 10.41 -6.04
C LEU A 150 8.57 11.68 -6.87
N ILE A 151 7.81 11.85 -7.95
CA ILE A 151 8.05 12.92 -8.93
C ILE A 151 6.98 14.01 -8.90
N GLY A 152 5.90 13.82 -8.17
CA GLY A 152 4.81 14.78 -8.08
C GLY A 152 3.70 14.26 -7.18
N GLY A 153 2.65 15.02 -7.11
CA GLY A 153 1.45 14.73 -6.32
C GLY A 153 0.61 15.98 -6.14
N GLU A 154 -0.48 15.85 -5.40
CA GLU A 154 -1.37 16.94 -5.08
C GLU A 154 -1.78 16.88 -3.61
N THR A 155 -1.91 18.05 -2.97
CA THR A 155 -2.50 18.17 -1.63
C THR A 155 -3.67 19.13 -1.69
N ALA A 156 -4.87 18.60 -1.49
CA ALA A 156 -6.10 19.38 -1.58
C ALA A 156 -6.75 19.60 -0.21
N GLU A 157 -7.16 20.86 0.06
CA GLU A 157 -8.02 21.20 1.18
C GLU A 157 -9.48 21.24 0.70
N HIS A 158 -10.34 20.43 1.35
CA HIS A 158 -11.78 20.39 1.10
C HIS A 158 -12.55 20.82 2.34
N PRO A 159 -12.51 22.12 2.70
CA PRO A 159 -13.14 22.62 3.91
C PRO A 159 -14.66 22.38 3.87
N ARG A 160 -15.22 21.89 4.98
CA ARG A 160 -16.62 21.52 5.17
C ARG A 160 -17.12 20.30 4.40
N ASN A 161 -16.50 19.95 3.25
CA ASN A 161 -16.88 18.76 2.46
C ASN A 161 -16.15 17.50 2.92
N PHE A 162 -15.05 17.65 3.65
CA PHE A 162 -14.31 16.53 4.24
C PHE A 162 -14.49 16.53 5.77
N PRO A 163 -14.62 15.36 6.41
CA PRO A 163 -14.81 15.31 7.87
C PRO A 163 -13.62 15.96 8.61
N LYS A 164 -13.95 16.69 9.70
CA LYS A 164 -12.96 17.42 10.48
C LYS A 164 -11.80 16.54 10.93
N ASN A 165 -10.57 17.04 10.72
CA ASN A 165 -9.32 16.36 11.05
C ASN A 165 -9.08 15.03 10.31
N LYS A 166 -9.91 14.68 9.33
CA LYS A 166 -9.77 13.48 8.52
C LYS A 166 -8.96 13.77 7.26
N TYR A 167 -8.43 12.73 6.67
CA TYR A 167 -7.75 12.76 5.38
C TYR A 167 -7.97 11.45 4.64
N ASP A 168 -7.73 11.46 3.33
CA ASP A 168 -7.63 10.27 2.52
C ASP A 168 -6.44 10.35 1.59
N LEU A 169 -5.99 9.23 1.09
CA LEU A 169 -4.79 9.09 0.27
C LEU A 169 -5.05 8.18 -0.91
N ALA A 170 -4.66 8.64 -2.09
CA ALA A 170 -4.56 7.83 -3.28
C ALA A 170 -3.13 7.89 -3.83
N GLY A 171 -2.65 6.80 -4.40
CA GLY A 171 -1.35 6.69 -5.02
C GLY A 171 -1.44 6.15 -6.43
N PHE A 172 -0.51 6.58 -7.28
CA PHE A 172 -0.31 6.10 -8.63
C PHE A 172 1.12 5.68 -8.80
N SER A 173 1.36 4.44 -9.18
CA SER A 173 2.67 3.97 -9.59
C SER A 173 2.69 3.66 -11.07
N VAL A 174 3.76 4.05 -11.72
CA VAL A 174 4.04 3.67 -13.11
C VAL A 174 5.35 2.91 -13.15
N GLY A 175 5.36 1.85 -13.90
CA GLY A 175 6.51 1.00 -14.12
C GLY A 175 6.65 0.61 -15.57
N VAL A 176 7.64 -0.20 -15.87
CA VAL A 176 7.96 -0.64 -17.23
C VAL A 176 8.31 -2.12 -17.25
N ILE A 177 7.87 -2.78 -18.30
CA ILE A 177 8.26 -4.15 -18.63
C ILE A 177 8.69 -4.22 -20.10
N GLU A 178 9.67 -5.08 -20.43
CA GLU A 178 9.99 -5.39 -21.81
C GLU A 178 8.85 -6.20 -22.44
N LYS A 179 8.36 -5.81 -23.62
CA LYS A 179 7.21 -6.44 -24.29
C LYS A 179 7.34 -7.97 -24.39
N GLU A 180 8.54 -8.45 -24.66
CA GLU A 180 8.83 -9.88 -24.81
C GLU A 180 8.78 -10.66 -23.47
N LYS A 181 8.79 -9.95 -22.33
CA LYS A 181 8.65 -10.56 -21.00
C LYS A 181 7.20 -10.69 -20.54
N ILE A 182 6.25 -10.12 -21.27
CA ILE A 182 4.82 -10.29 -20.99
C ILE A 182 4.42 -11.70 -21.39
N LYS A 183 4.14 -12.54 -20.39
CA LYS A 183 3.80 -13.94 -20.61
C LYS A 183 2.32 -14.19 -20.37
N LYS A 184 1.72 -15.10 -21.16
CA LYS A 184 0.47 -15.74 -20.79
C LYS A 184 0.73 -16.71 -19.64
N ILE A 185 -0.15 -16.71 -18.65
CA ILE A 185 -0.06 -17.64 -17.53
C ILE A 185 -0.23 -19.06 -18.05
N LYS A 186 0.74 -19.91 -17.76
CA LYS A 186 0.70 -21.35 -18.08
C LYS A 186 1.33 -22.12 -16.92
N TYR A 187 0.56 -23.06 -16.38
CA TYR A 187 1.01 -23.91 -15.30
C TYR A 187 1.40 -25.31 -15.78
N ASP A 188 2.26 -25.95 -15.00
CA ASP A 188 2.53 -27.38 -15.10
C ASP A 188 1.93 -28.10 -13.89
N ASN A 189 1.63 -29.37 -14.05
CA ASN A 189 1.19 -30.19 -12.93
C ASN A 189 2.31 -30.28 -11.89
N ASN A 190 1.98 -30.07 -10.61
CA ASN A 190 2.90 -29.98 -9.48
C ASN A 190 3.74 -28.69 -9.38
N ASP A 191 3.44 -27.64 -10.14
CA ASP A 191 3.93 -26.31 -9.77
C ASP A 191 3.52 -26.00 -8.34
N ILE A 192 4.36 -25.27 -7.61
CA ILE A 192 4.15 -24.97 -6.19
C ILE A 192 3.77 -23.52 -5.95
N LEU A 193 2.95 -23.31 -4.92
CA LEU A 193 2.59 -22.00 -4.42
C LEU A 193 3.47 -21.65 -3.22
N ILE A 194 4.21 -20.55 -3.33
CA ILE A 194 5.05 -20.01 -2.26
C ILE A 194 4.41 -18.76 -1.70
N GLY A 195 3.98 -18.81 -0.45
CA GLY A 195 3.49 -17.65 0.28
C GLY A 195 4.63 -16.90 0.97
N LEU A 196 4.86 -15.64 0.60
CA LEU A 196 5.81 -14.75 1.25
C LEU A 196 5.16 -14.13 2.48
N LYS A 197 5.87 -14.19 3.62
CA LYS A 197 5.41 -13.63 4.90
C LYS A 197 5.05 -12.16 4.78
N SER A 198 3.88 -11.78 5.27
CA SER A 198 3.46 -10.40 5.48
C SER A 198 4.10 -9.77 6.71
N SER A 199 4.01 -8.45 6.86
CA SER A 199 4.39 -7.75 8.11
C SER A 199 3.28 -7.77 9.18
N GLY A 200 2.06 -8.11 8.79
CA GLY A 200 0.86 -8.14 9.61
C GLY A 200 -0.38 -8.22 8.71
N LEU A 201 -1.41 -7.46 9.04
CA LEU A 201 -2.63 -7.37 8.21
C LEU A 201 -2.40 -6.64 6.88
N HIS A 202 -1.29 -5.91 6.75
CA HIS A 202 -1.07 -4.93 5.68
C HIS A 202 -2.10 -3.79 5.76
N SER A 203 -2.82 -3.51 4.67
CA SER A 203 -3.82 -2.44 4.63
C SER A 203 -5.24 -2.95 4.43
N ASN A 204 -5.50 -4.25 4.61
CA ASN A 204 -6.79 -4.87 4.32
C ASN A 204 -7.47 -5.46 5.57
N GLY A 205 -8.80 -5.56 5.53
CA GLY A 205 -9.61 -6.06 6.64
C GLY A 205 -9.85 -5.03 7.76
N PHE A 206 -9.47 -3.77 7.59
CA PHE A 206 -9.57 -2.75 8.63
C PHE A 206 -11.00 -2.28 8.90
N SER A 207 -11.93 -2.43 7.98
CA SER A 207 -13.36 -2.19 8.26
C SER A 207 -13.89 -3.12 9.35
N LEU A 208 -13.46 -4.39 9.35
CA LEU A 208 -13.79 -5.34 10.41
C LEU A 208 -13.12 -4.95 11.74
N ILE A 209 -11.82 -4.55 11.70
CA ILE A 209 -11.11 -4.07 12.89
C ILE A 209 -11.83 -2.88 13.52
N ARG A 210 -12.26 -1.92 12.71
CA ARG A 210 -13.02 -0.75 13.16
C ARG A 210 -14.34 -1.16 13.84
N GLU A 211 -15.07 -2.11 13.26
CA GLU A 211 -16.32 -2.59 13.85
C GLU A 211 -16.07 -3.31 15.18
N LEU A 212 -15.00 -4.11 15.28
CA LEU A 212 -14.60 -4.75 16.55
C LEU A 212 -14.22 -3.73 17.63
N LEU A 213 -13.56 -2.63 17.26
CA LEU A 213 -13.25 -1.52 18.18
C LEU A 213 -14.52 -0.81 18.62
N LYS A 214 -15.42 -0.47 17.68
CA LYS A 214 -16.71 0.19 17.95
C LYS A 214 -17.57 -0.63 18.91
N ARG A 215 -17.64 -1.96 18.71
CA ARG A 215 -18.34 -2.90 19.61
C ARG A 215 -17.57 -3.24 20.88
N LYS A 216 -16.44 -2.61 21.15
CA LYS A 216 -15.56 -2.86 22.33
C LYS A 216 -15.10 -4.32 22.46
N LYS A 217 -15.11 -5.10 21.37
CA LYS A 217 -14.63 -6.49 21.34
C LYS A 217 -13.12 -6.59 21.44
N ILE A 218 -12.40 -5.55 20.99
CA ILE A 218 -10.94 -5.40 21.09
C ILE A 218 -10.58 -3.99 21.57
N LYS A 219 -9.36 -3.83 22.14
CA LYS A 219 -8.78 -2.54 22.53
C LYS A 219 -7.40 -2.41 21.90
N LEU A 220 -7.04 -1.23 21.38
CA LEU A 220 -5.73 -0.97 20.77
C LEU A 220 -4.56 -1.12 21.77
N SER A 221 -4.83 -0.90 23.07
CA SER A 221 -3.86 -1.11 24.15
C SER A 221 -3.62 -2.58 24.51
N SER A 222 -4.52 -3.49 24.13
CA SER A 222 -4.39 -4.93 24.45
C SER A 222 -3.11 -5.51 23.87
N LYS A 223 -2.42 -6.35 24.64
CA LYS A 223 -1.19 -7.03 24.18
C LYS A 223 -1.51 -8.25 23.31
N VAL A 224 -0.77 -8.40 22.22
CA VAL A 224 -0.74 -9.59 21.37
C VAL A 224 0.74 -10.01 21.26
N GLY A 225 1.13 -10.97 22.06
CA GLY A 225 2.54 -11.25 22.33
C GLY A 225 3.19 -10.09 23.11
N SER A 226 4.33 -9.60 22.64
CA SER A 226 5.09 -8.51 23.29
C SER A 226 4.64 -7.10 22.89
N LYS A 227 3.83 -6.95 21.82
CA LYS A 227 3.41 -5.64 21.28
C LYS A 227 1.93 -5.35 21.60
N SER A 228 1.56 -4.07 21.69
CA SER A 228 0.15 -3.67 21.70
C SER A 228 -0.51 -3.94 20.35
N LEU A 229 -1.81 -4.23 20.36
CA LEU A 229 -2.59 -4.44 19.13
C LEU A 229 -2.49 -3.25 18.19
N GLY A 230 -2.61 -2.02 18.70
CA GLY A 230 -2.46 -0.80 17.90
C GLY A 230 -1.14 -0.72 17.17
N LYS A 231 -0.03 -1.06 17.84
CA LYS A 231 1.31 -1.10 17.22
C LYS A 231 1.41 -2.15 16.13
N ILE A 232 0.78 -3.32 16.32
CA ILE A 232 0.74 -4.39 15.32
C ILE A 232 -0.11 -3.98 14.11
N LEU A 233 -1.25 -3.33 14.33
CA LEU A 233 -2.15 -2.87 13.27
C LEU A 233 -1.53 -1.76 12.42
N LEU A 234 -0.66 -0.91 13.00
CA LEU A 234 0.07 0.13 12.27
C LEU A 234 1.39 -0.35 11.65
N GLU A 235 1.75 -1.63 11.80
CA GLU A 235 2.90 -2.16 11.06
C GLU A 235 2.70 -1.92 9.56
N PRO A 236 3.66 -1.27 8.85
CA PRO A 236 3.46 -0.92 7.45
C PRO A 236 3.39 -2.16 6.56
N THR A 237 2.62 -2.06 5.49
CA THR A 237 2.57 -3.05 4.42
C THR A 237 3.96 -3.31 3.89
N LYS A 238 4.34 -4.56 3.76
CA LYS A 238 5.65 -4.94 3.23
C LYS A 238 5.73 -4.68 1.73
N ILE A 239 6.83 -4.06 1.29
CA ILE A 239 7.18 -3.87 -0.12
C ILE A 239 8.06 -5.03 -0.55
N TYR A 240 7.65 -5.78 -1.59
CA TYR A 240 8.34 -6.99 -2.08
C TYR A 240 9.20 -6.74 -3.32
N VAL A 241 9.36 -5.50 -3.77
CA VAL A 241 10.02 -5.13 -5.04
C VAL A 241 11.43 -5.71 -5.17
N LYS A 242 12.25 -5.60 -4.12
CA LYS A 242 13.66 -6.04 -4.17
C LYS A 242 13.77 -7.56 -4.30
N GLU A 243 13.04 -8.30 -3.49
CA GLU A 243 13.04 -9.75 -3.45
C GLU A 243 12.53 -10.32 -4.79
N ILE A 244 11.41 -9.81 -5.28
CA ILE A 244 10.79 -10.25 -6.54
C ILE A 244 11.72 -9.94 -7.73
N LYS A 245 12.31 -8.74 -7.78
CA LYS A 245 13.27 -8.37 -8.84
C LYS A 245 14.46 -9.34 -8.91
N GLN A 246 14.97 -9.82 -7.77
CA GLN A 246 16.07 -10.76 -7.75
C GLN A 246 15.62 -12.19 -8.07
N LEU A 247 14.47 -12.59 -7.58
CA LEU A 247 13.88 -13.89 -7.94
C LEU A 247 13.68 -13.98 -9.45
N SER A 248 13.03 -12.99 -10.08
CA SER A 248 12.71 -12.98 -11.53
C SER A 248 13.93 -12.99 -12.43
N LYS A 249 15.13 -12.61 -11.93
CA LYS A 249 16.39 -12.75 -12.66
C LYS A 249 16.93 -14.17 -12.67
N SER A 250 16.47 -14.99 -11.75
CA SER A 250 17.12 -16.28 -11.45
C SER A 250 16.20 -17.47 -11.65
N ILE A 251 14.90 -17.31 -11.43
CA ILE A 251 13.90 -18.35 -11.57
C ILE A 251 12.73 -17.85 -12.43
N ASP A 252 12.00 -18.77 -13.02
CA ASP A 252 10.81 -18.47 -13.80
C ASP A 252 9.58 -18.41 -12.88
N ILE A 253 9.21 -17.19 -12.48
CA ILE A 253 7.95 -16.98 -11.76
C ILE A 253 6.82 -16.98 -12.79
N LYS A 254 5.92 -17.97 -12.68
CA LYS A 254 4.81 -18.16 -13.63
C LYS A 254 3.68 -17.18 -13.42
N SER A 255 3.37 -16.89 -12.18
CA SER A 255 2.39 -15.86 -11.79
C SER A 255 2.62 -15.40 -10.37
N MET A 256 2.04 -14.26 -10.02
CA MET A 256 2.10 -13.66 -8.69
C MET A 256 0.74 -13.09 -8.31
N ALA A 257 0.38 -13.20 -7.03
CA ALA A 257 -0.79 -12.54 -6.45
C ALA A 257 -0.37 -11.70 -5.25
N HIS A 258 -0.62 -10.40 -5.28
CA HIS A 258 -0.55 -9.53 -4.11
C HIS A 258 -1.83 -9.74 -3.30
N ILE A 259 -1.69 -10.08 -2.02
CA ILE A 259 -2.85 -10.44 -1.19
C ILE A 259 -3.39 -9.21 -0.48
N THR A 260 -4.47 -8.68 -1.04
CA THR A 260 -5.13 -7.44 -0.63
C THR A 260 -6.61 -7.68 -0.28
N GLY A 261 -7.53 -6.78 -0.65
CA GLY A 261 -8.97 -6.96 -0.48
C GLY A 261 -9.46 -8.24 -1.13
N GLY A 262 -10.37 -8.96 -0.47
CA GLY A 262 -10.78 -10.31 -0.86
C GLY A 262 -9.93 -11.42 -0.23
N GLY A 263 -8.90 -11.07 0.56
CA GLY A 263 -8.07 -12.00 1.31
C GLY A 263 -7.25 -12.94 0.44
N LEU A 264 -6.78 -14.03 1.05
CA LEU A 264 -5.95 -15.01 0.35
C LEU A 264 -6.68 -15.66 -0.83
N LEU A 265 -7.94 -16.09 -0.62
CA LEU A 265 -8.70 -16.80 -1.65
C LEU A 265 -9.06 -15.89 -2.82
N GLY A 266 -9.66 -14.73 -2.58
CA GLY A 266 -10.10 -13.84 -3.66
C GLY A 266 -8.96 -13.33 -4.55
N ASN A 267 -7.74 -13.16 -4.01
CA ASN A 267 -6.59 -12.76 -4.82
C ASN A 267 -5.95 -13.94 -5.56
N LEU A 268 -5.98 -15.15 -5.01
CA LEU A 268 -5.55 -16.34 -5.75
C LEU A 268 -6.50 -16.67 -6.91
N GLU A 269 -7.81 -16.45 -6.77
CA GLU A 269 -8.80 -16.61 -7.86
C GLU A 269 -8.42 -15.80 -9.10
N ARG A 270 -7.74 -14.65 -8.96
CA ARG A 270 -7.31 -13.80 -10.08
C ARG A 270 -6.20 -14.39 -10.95
N ILE A 271 -5.48 -15.38 -10.43
CA ILE A 271 -4.37 -16.02 -11.14
C ILE A 271 -4.63 -17.51 -11.43
N VAL A 272 -5.75 -18.06 -10.98
CA VAL A 272 -6.18 -19.39 -11.40
C VAL A 272 -6.56 -19.34 -12.87
N CYS A 273 -6.09 -20.30 -13.69
CA CYS A 273 -6.47 -20.44 -15.07
C CYS A 273 -7.13 -21.79 -15.33
N ASP A 274 -7.86 -21.88 -16.45
CA ASP A 274 -8.63 -23.07 -16.81
C ASP A 274 -7.80 -24.34 -16.81
N ASN A 275 -8.44 -25.45 -16.44
CA ASN A 275 -7.85 -26.78 -16.34
C ASN A 275 -6.84 -26.99 -15.21
N TYR A 276 -6.81 -26.07 -14.21
CA TYR A 276 -5.94 -26.21 -13.04
C TYR A 276 -6.66 -25.90 -11.74
N ASN A 277 -6.42 -26.71 -10.71
CA ASN A 277 -6.81 -26.43 -9.33
C ASN A 277 -5.60 -25.97 -8.52
N PHE A 278 -5.82 -25.02 -7.61
CA PHE A 278 -4.87 -24.66 -6.58
C PHE A 278 -5.22 -25.42 -5.29
N GLU A 279 -4.41 -26.39 -4.91
CA GLU A 279 -4.58 -27.17 -3.68
C GLU A 279 -3.73 -26.55 -2.58
N LEU A 280 -4.40 -25.90 -1.60
CA LEU A 280 -3.76 -25.27 -0.46
C LEU A 280 -3.74 -26.22 0.75
N GLU A 281 -2.57 -26.40 1.38
CA GLU A 281 -2.40 -27.20 2.58
C GLU A 281 -2.96 -26.49 3.81
N ARG A 282 -4.02 -27.03 4.42
CA ARG A 282 -4.70 -26.44 5.60
C ARG A 282 -3.75 -26.12 6.74
N ASN A 283 -2.80 -26.97 7.04
CA ASN A 283 -1.83 -26.82 8.14
C ASN A 283 -0.78 -25.71 7.88
N LYS A 284 -0.65 -25.24 6.65
CA LYS A 284 0.24 -24.13 6.25
C LYS A 284 -0.45 -22.78 6.31
N LEU A 285 -1.78 -22.74 6.31
CA LEU A 285 -2.54 -21.51 6.42
C LEU A 285 -2.43 -20.94 7.84
N PHE A 286 -2.43 -19.61 7.98
CA PHE A 286 -2.23 -18.91 9.26
C PHE A 286 -0.90 -19.21 9.96
N PHE A 287 0.11 -19.68 9.24
CA PHE A 287 1.40 -20.02 9.85
C PHE A 287 2.09 -18.80 10.46
N TYR A 288 2.11 -17.69 9.73
CA TYR A 288 2.65 -16.42 10.23
C TYR A 288 1.58 -15.63 10.99
N HIS A 289 2.03 -14.84 11.99
CA HIS A 289 1.15 -13.99 12.83
C HIS A 289 -0.01 -14.75 13.51
N LYS A 290 0.17 -16.02 13.81
CA LYS A 290 -0.86 -16.93 14.34
C LYS A 290 -1.64 -16.36 15.52
N LYS A 291 -0.96 -15.68 16.48
CA LYS A 291 -1.63 -15.07 17.64
C LYS A 291 -2.61 -13.95 17.23
N LEU A 292 -2.22 -13.13 16.25
CA LEU A 292 -3.07 -12.04 15.75
C LEU A 292 -4.33 -12.61 15.07
N PHE A 293 -4.14 -13.52 14.10
CA PHE A 293 -5.28 -14.08 13.36
C PHE A 293 -6.21 -14.91 14.23
N LYS A 294 -5.70 -15.68 15.19
CA LYS A 294 -6.54 -16.38 16.18
C LYS A 294 -7.36 -15.42 17.04
N LEU A 295 -6.75 -14.31 17.47
CA LEU A 295 -7.49 -13.27 18.23
C LEU A 295 -8.63 -12.70 17.39
N LEU A 296 -8.37 -12.29 16.14
CA LEU A 296 -9.38 -11.69 15.28
C LEU A 296 -10.49 -12.67 14.93
N MET A 297 -10.16 -13.91 14.61
CA MET A 297 -11.11 -14.97 14.36
C MET A 297 -12.07 -15.16 15.55
N ALA A 298 -11.53 -15.30 16.76
CA ALA A 298 -12.31 -15.48 17.97
C ALA A 298 -13.17 -14.25 18.31
N LYS A 299 -12.61 -13.02 18.18
CA LYS A 299 -13.35 -11.78 18.53
C LYS A 299 -14.43 -11.41 17.53
N ALA A 300 -14.28 -11.80 16.28
CA ALA A 300 -15.25 -11.57 15.21
C ALA A 300 -16.17 -12.78 14.97
N SER A 301 -15.91 -13.93 15.63
CA SER A 301 -16.64 -15.20 15.42
C SER A 301 -16.64 -15.66 13.95
N LEU A 302 -15.49 -15.47 13.25
CA LEU A 302 -15.35 -15.84 11.85
C LEU A 302 -14.95 -17.30 11.69
N SER A 303 -15.47 -17.95 10.66
CA SER A 303 -14.99 -19.23 10.16
C SER A 303 -13.59 -19.10 9.50
N ASN A 304 -12.91 -20.23 9.27
CA ASN A 304 -11.65 -20.23 8.53
C ASN A 304 -11.81 -19.65 7.11
N GLU A 305 -12.90 -19.95 6.43
CA GLU A 305 -13.15 -19.47 5.07
C GLU A 305 -13.35 -17.95 5.05
N GLU A 306 -14.15 -17.41 5.96
CA GLU A 306 -14.32 -15.96 6.09
C GLU A 306 -13.00 -15.26 6.40
N MET A 307 -12.15 -15.83 7.24
CA MET A 307 -10.81 -15.31 7.50
C MET A 307 -9.96 -15.28 6.22
N LEU A 308 -9.99 -16.34 5.42
CA LEU A 308 -9.23 -16.44 4.17
C LEU A 308 -9.75 -15.51 3.07
N ARG A 309 -11.03 -15.13 3.10
CA ARG A 309 -11.64 -14.14 2.20
C ARG A 309 -11.50 -12.70 2.70
N THR A 310 -11.17 -12.50 3.99
CA THR A 310 -11.04 -11.16 4.58
C THR A 310 -9.60 -10.71 4.69
N PHE A 311 -8.69 -11.61 5.08
CA PHE A 311 -7.32 -11.28 5.44
C PHE A 311 -6.29 -12.00 4.59
N ASN A 312 -5.06 -11.48 4.62
CA ASN A 312 -3.91 -12.12 3.99
C ASN A 312 -3.42 -13.40 4.72
N CYS A 313 -3.95 -13.66 5.91
CA CYS A 313 -3.66 -14.83 6.75
C CYS A 313 -2.16 -15.11 6.95
N GLY A 314 -1.33 -14.05 6.90
CA GLY A 314 0.11 -14.10 7.10
C GLY A 314 0.95 -14.09 5.82
N TYR A 315 0.32 -14.08 4.64
CA TYR A 315 0.98 -14.08 3.34
C TYR A 315 0.61 -12.83 2.55
N GLY A 316 1.57 -11.94 2.32
CA GLY A 316 1.31 -10.69 1.59
C GLY A 316 1.49 -10.81 0.09
N MET A 317 2.22 -11.83 -0.37
CA MET A 317 2.45 -12.13 -1.78
C MET A 317 2.50 -13.64 -1.96
N VAL A 318 1.87 -14.17 -3.00
CA VAL A 318 1.98 -15.58 -3.38
C VAL A 318 2.59 -15.67 -4.77
N LEU A 319 3.57 -16.57 -4.92
CA LEU A 319 4.26 -16.84 -6.17
C LEU A 319 3.96 -18.26 -6.63
N VAL A 320 3.81 -18.46 -7.93
CA VAL A 320 3.78 -19.79 -8.54
C VAL A 320 5.09 -20.03 -9.29
N ILE A 321 5.80 -21.09 -8.94
CA ILE A 321 7.06 -21.50 -9.54
C ILE A 321 7.08 -23.02 -9.78
N ARG A 322 8.04 -23.49 -10.62
CA ARG A 322 8.33 -24.92 -10.70
C ARG A 322 8.95 -25.45 -9.40
N GLU A 323 8.60 -26.66 -9.00
CA GLU A 323 9.12 -27.28 -7.78
C GLU A 323 10.66 -27.37 -7.78
N ASN A 324 11.27 -27.70 -8.93
CA ASN A 324 12.73 -27.81 -9.06
C ASN A 324 13.48 -26.47 -8.86
N GLU A 325 12.80 -25.35 -8.99
CA GLU A 325 13.37 -24.00 -8.75
C GLU A 325 13.33 -23.60 -7.27
N LEU A 326 12.62 -24.34 -6.42
CA LEU A 326 12.46 -24.02 -4.99
C LEU A 326 13.79 -23.82 -4.28
N LYS A 327 14.78 -24.70 -4.50
CA LYS A 327 16.10 -24.61 -3.86
C LYS A 327 16.83 -23.30 -4.20
N LYS A 328 16.75 -22.89 -5.46
CA LYS A 328 17.35 -21.62 -5.94
C LYS A 328 16.60 -20.41 -5.41
N GLY A 329 15.27 -20.43 -5.46
CA GLY A 329 14.41 -19.40 -4.89
C GLY A 329 14.64 -19.21 -3.38
N THR A 330 14.75 -20.31 -2.63
CA THR A 330 15.04 -20.29 -1.20
C THR A 330 16.33 -19.55 -0.86
N ARG A 331 17.41 -19.77 -1.60
CA ARG A 331 18.70 -19.09 -1.37
C ARG A 331 18.55 -17.57 -1.54
N ILE A 332 17.80 -17.15 -2.54
CA ILE A 332 17.57 -15.73 -2.80
C ILE A 332 16.71 -15.12 -1.69
N LEU A 333 15.58 -15.73 -1.33
CA LEU A 333 14.69 -15.22 -0.28
C LEU A 333 15.42 -15.11 1.08
N LYS A 334 16.25 -16.09 1.43
CA LYS A 334 17.08 -16.04 2.65
C LYS A 334 18.05 -14.86 2.64
N LYS A 335 18.72 -14.57 1.50
CA LYS A 335 19.61 -13.41 1.35
C LYS A 335 18.93 -12.07 1.63
N TYR A 336 17.63 -11.98 1.35
CA TYR A 336 16.81 -10.78 1.63
C TYR A 336 16.05 -10.86 2.95
N ASN A 337 16.36 -11.83 3.82
CA ASN A 337 15.66 -12.08 5.08
C ASN A 337 14.12 -12.21 4.88
N GLN A 338 13.71 -12.70 3.70
CA GLN A 338 12.31 -12.93 3.40
C GLN A 338 11.89 -14.32 3.83
N SER A 339 11.10 -14.41 4.88
CA SER A 339 10.45 -15.67 5.29
C SER A 339 9.36 -16.03 4.28
N PHE A 340 9.23 -17.32 4.00
CA PHE A 340 8.25 -17.86 3.08
C PHE A 340 7.84 -19.28 3.49
N GLN A 341 6.77 -19.78 2.89
CA GLN A 341 6.28 -21.15 3.07
C GLN A 341 5.76 -21.67 1.73
N VAL A 342 6.01 -22.94 1.42
CA VAL A 342 5.22 -23.63 0.40
C VAL A 342 3.84 -23.89 1.01
N ILE A 343 2.80 -23.32 0.39
CA ILE A 343 1.43 -23.33 0.92
C ILE A 343 0.49 -24.23 0.12
N GLY A 344 0.96 -24.76 -0.99
CA GLY A 344 0.13 -25.63 -1.84
C GLY A 344 0.79 -25.98 -3.16
N ARG A 345 0.03 -26.65 -3.99
CA ARG A 345 0.45 -27.15 -5.31
C ARG A 345 -0.63 -26.89 -6.35
N ILE A 346 -0.22 -26.89 -7.61
CA ILE A 346 -1.14 -26.83 -8.76
C ILE A 346 -1.36 -28.26 -9.27
N LYS A 347 -2.62 -28.58 -9.51
CA LYS A 347 -3.04 -29.86 -10.09
C LYS A 347 -3.87 -29.64 -11.34
N LYS A 348 -3.61 -30.42 -12.39
CA LYS A 348 -4.49 -30.45 -13.56
C LYS A 348 -5.90 -30.88 -13.15
N SER A 349 -6.90 -30.25 -13.72
CA SER A 349 -8.32 -30.58 -13.52
C SER A 349 -8.99 -30.71 -14.86
N LYS A 350 -9.95 -31.63 -14.97
CA LYS A 350 -10.86 -31.72 -16.10
C LYS A 350 -12.13 -30.87 -15.87
N ASP A 351 -12.37 -30.52 -14.62
CA ASP A 351 -13.51 -29.72 -14.17
C ASP A 351 -13.17 -28.24 -14.18
N LYS A 352 -14.17 -27.40 -13.85
CA LYS A 352 -13.97 -25.99 -13.62
C LYS A 352 -12.88 -25.78 -12.56
N SER A 353 -11.95 -24.91 -12.88
CA SER A 353 -10.81 -24.56 -11.99
C SER A 353 -11.27 -24.05 -10.64
N GLN A 354 -10.61 -24.50 -9.57
CA GLN A 354 -11.00 -24.20 -8.19
C GLN A 354 -9.77 -24.04 -7.31
N ILE A 355 -9.97 -23.31 -6.18
CA ILE A 355 -9.05 -23.33 -5.06
C ILE A 355 -9.61 -24.31 -4.02
N LYS A 356 -8.85 -25.36 -3.73
CA LYS A 356 -9.21 -26.40 -2.76
C LYS A 356 -8.32 -26.29 -1.52
N ILE A 357 -8.91 -26.45 -0.34
CA ILE A 357 -8.17 -26.54 0.92
C ILE A 357 -8.14 -28.02 1.34
N ILE A 358 -6.96 -28.60 1.32
CA ILE A 358 -6.72 -30.02 1.63
C ILE A 358 -6.05 -30.22 2.98
#